data_766c5dd06a4784f5d706987dff4a9fe9
#
_entry.id   766c5dd06a4784f5d706987dff4a9fe9
#
_cell.length_a   1.000
_cell.length_b   1.000
_cell.length_c   1.000
_cell.angle_alpha   90.00
_cell.angle_beta   90.00
_cell.angle_gamma   90.00
#
_symmetry.space_group_name_H-M   'P 1'
#
loop_
_entity.id
_entity.type
_entity.pdbx_description
1 polymer ?
#
loop_
_entity_poly.entity_id
_entity_poly.type
_entity_poly.pdbx_seq_one_letter_code
_entity_poly.pdbx_strand_id
1 'polypeptide(L)'
;MRETTLKEIADILGISVTTVSKALKNYPDVSEKTKKAVIDLAEKLHYIPNSFAVNLRTKESKTIGLIIPEVVHHFFSGVVNGIIDEAEKNGYLVIILQSNESLELEKKQVALLINKRVDGIIMSLSNESNNDVHIKDILDKEIPFVQFDKIAKLIPSSKVIINDRKAAQEAVQHLIDMGCKKIAHIRGLENPQNSIDRFMGYKMALEKNGIPFDPSLVYPCKAITFEQGVEFAKQILDEDKGIDGIFVITDLVAVGVLAHFNEVGVKVPEDISVIGFSNWLVSQVITPKLSTVEQPSYEMGVAAFDLLLEEMICHKEQKEFVPRTVELGTAVIARESTLRNK
;
A
#
# COMPACT_ATOMS: atom_id res chain seq x y z
N MET A 1 -35.84 10.52 11.95
CA MET A 1 -35.62 11.40 13.10
C MET A 1 -35.26 12.77 12.57
N ARG A 2 -35.82 13.85 13.08
CA ARG A 2 -35.46 15.21 12.66
C ARG A 2 -34.13 15.55 13.34
N GLU A 3 -33.11 15.87 12.54
CA GLU A 3 -31.80 16.25 13.07
C GLU A 3 -31.87 17.60 13.77
N THR A 4 -31.32 17.68 14.99
CA THR A 4 -31.18 18.93 15.74
C THR A 4 -30.26 19.88 14.99
N THR A 5 -30.63 21.15 14.91
CA THR A 5 -29.86 22.19 14.20
C THR A 5 -29.25 23.21 15.15
N LEU A 6 -28.18 23.92 14.72
CA LEU A 6 -27.63 25.05 15.47
C LEU A 6 -28.70 26.13 15.76
N LYS A 7 -29.68 26.27 14.85
CA LYS A 7 -30.78 27.23 15.01
C LYS A 7 -31.69 26.82 16.15
N GLU A 8 -32.06 25.57 16.29
CA GLU A 8 -32.87 25.08 17.41
C GLU A 8 -32.20 25.29 18.76
N ILE A 9 -30.85 25.03 18.85
CA ILE A 9 -30.11 25.31 20.09
C ILE A 9 -30.11 26.82 20.40
N ALA A 10 -29.93 27.65 19.38
CA ALA A 10 -29.96 29.11 19.50
C ALA A 10 -31.32 29.64 20.00
N ASP A 11 -32.40 29.13 19.40
CA ASP A 11 -33.79 29.51 19.75
C ASP A 11 -34.09 29.10 21.20
N ILE A 12 -33.71 27.89 21.65
CA ILE A 12 -33.95 27.43 23.03
C ILE A 12 -33.18 28.27 24.07
N LEU A 13 -31.94 28.64 23.75
CA LEU A 13 -31.09 29.42 24.68
C LEU A 13 -31.26 30.94 24.56
N GLY A 14 -32.03 31.42 23.59
CA GLY A 14 -32.27 32.86 23.36
C GLY A 14 -31.00 33.61 22.92
N ILE A 15 -30.07 32.94 22.19
CA ILE A 15 -28.83 33.49 21.71
C ILE A 15 -28.70 33.36 20.19
N SER A 16 -27.72 34.04 19.58
CA SER A 16 -27.54 33.93 18.13
C SER A 16 -26.90 32.57 17.71
N VAL A 17 -27.22 32.12 16.50
CA VAL A 17 -26.58 30.91 15.90
C VAL A 17 -25.05 31.05 15.87
N THR A 18 -24.57 32.27 15.65
CA THR A 18 -23.14 32.57 15.68
C THR A 18 -22.55 32.35 17.07
N THR A 19 -23.26 32.75 18.13
CA THR A 19 -22.83 32.54 19.52
C THR A 19 -22.80 31.05 19.86
N VAL A 20 -23.81 30.26 19.44
CA VAL A 20 -23.82 28.80 19.60
C VAL A 20 -22.59 28.17 18.88
N SER A 21 -22.35 28.53 17.62
CA SER A 21 -21.21 28.01 16.85
C SER A 21 -19.87 28.37 17.49
N LYS A 22 -19.70 29.57 18.05
CA LYS A 22 -18.50 29.99 18.77
C LYS A 22 -18.32 29.24 20.10
N ALA A 23 -19.41 29.05 20.84
CA ALA A 23 -19.42 28.33 22.10
C ALA A 23 -18.95 26.85 21.91
N LEU A 24 -19.51 26.14 20.93
CA LEU A 24 -19.14 24.78 20.60
C LEU A 24 -17.66 24.63 20.15
N LYS A 25 -17.07 25.71 19.65
CA LYS A 25 -15.65 25.78 19.24
C LYS A 25 -14.72 26.36 20.30
N ASN A 26 -15.25 26.60 21.49
CA ASN A 26 -14.50 27.14 22.63
C ASN A 26 -13.81 28.50 22.36
N TYR A 27 -14.43 29.38 21.56
CA TYR A 27 -13.89 30.72 21.28
C TYR A 27 -13.77 31.56 22.56
N PRO A 28 -12.70 32.38 22.70
CA PRO A 28 -12.46 33.13 23.93
C PRO A 28 -13.44 34.31 24.16
N ASP A 29 -14.13 34.76 23.12
CA ASP A 29 -15.13 35.85 23.17
C ASP A 29 -16.51 35.40 23.64
N VAL A 30 -16.68 34.13 24.03
CA VAL A 30 -17.90 33.58 24.61
C VAL A 30 -17.64 33.23 26.09
N SER A 31 -18.54 33.69 26.99
CA SER A 31 -18.44 33.44 28.43
C SER A 31 -18.49 31.93 28.76
N GLU A 32 -17.77 31.49 29.78
CA GLU A 32 -17.76 30.07 30.21
C GLU A 32 -19.17 29.57 30.58
N LYS A 33 -20.00 30.46 31.16
CA LYS A 33 -21.42 30.17 31.45
C LYS A 33 -22.20 29.83 30.18
N THR A 34 -22.02 30.61 29.13
CA THR A 34 -22.68 30.40 27.83
C THR A 34 -22.16 29.16 27.15
N LYS A 35 -20.83 28.93 27.16
CA LYS A 35 -20.24 27.71 26.60
C LYS A 35 -20.80 26.46 27.22
N LYS A 36 -20.85 26.41 28.57
CA LYS A 36 -21.39 25.27 29.32
C LYS A 36 -22.87 25.05 28.97
N ALA A 37 -23.72 26.09 28.97
CA ALA A 37 -25.12 25.95 28.62
C ALA A 37 -25.36 25.41 27.21
N VAL A 38 -24.54 25.84 26.25
CA VAL A 38 -24.60 25.36 24.85
C VAL A 38 -24.15 23.90 24.75
N ILE A 39 -23.07 23.51 25.41
CA ILE A 39 -22.55 22.13 25.39
C ILE A 39 -23.58 21.19 26.02
N ASP A 40 -24.05 21.50 27.24
CA ASP A 40 -25.03 20.68 27.96
C ASP A 40 -26.34 20.49 27.14
N LEU A 41 -26.79 21.53 26.44
CA LEU A 41 -27.99 21.43 25.60
C LEU A 41 -27.70 20.64 24.31
N ALA A 42 -26.56 20.83 23.69
CA ALA A 42 -26.16 20.09 22.49
C ALA A 42 -26.06 18.58 22.77
N GLU A 43 -25.45 18.19 23.89
CA GLU A 43 -25.39 16.79 24.36
C GLU A 43 -26.79 16.23 24.62
N LYS A 44 -27.65 16.97 25.34
CA LYS A 44 -29.06 16.57 25.63
C LYS A 44 -29.88 16.34 24.38
N LEU A 45 -29.66 17.14 23.34
CA LEU A 45 -30.36 17.05 22.07
C LEU A 45 -29.67 16.15 21.06
N HIS A 46 -28.58 15.49 21.44
CA HIS A 46 -27.73 14.65 20.56
C HIS A 46 -27.36 15.42 19.27
N TYR A 47 -27.01 16.70 19.40
CA TYR A 47 -26.59 17.51 18.28
C TYR A 47 -25.25 17.04 17.73
N ILE A 48 -25.23 16.68 16.45
CA ILE A 48 -24.00 16.37 15.72
C ILE A 48 -23.72 17.54 14.75
N PRO A 49 -22.53 18.16 14.83
CA PRO A 49 -22.17 19.21 13.87
C PRO A 49 -22.27 18.70 12.43
N ASN A 50 -22.99 19.47 11.60
CA ASN A 50 -23.07 19.14 10.17
C ASN A 50 -21.72 19.41 9.52
N SER A 51 -20.96 18.33 9.25
CA SER A 51 -19.63 18.38 8.63
C SER A 51 -19.68 19.07 7.25
N PHE A 52 -20.73 18.87 6.46
CA PHE A 52 -20.89 19.54 5.16
C PHE A 52 -20.94 21.07 5.29
N ALA A 53 -21.66 21.61 6.29
CA ALA A 53 -21.73 23.04 6.51
C ALA A 53 -20.39 23.62 7.02
N VAL A 54 -19.64 22.83 7.79
CA VAL A 54 -18.28 23.20 8.22
C VAL A 54 -17.33 23.17 7.04
N ASN A 55 -17.35 22.10 6.26
CA ASN A 55 -16.48 21.87 5.09
C ASN A 55 -16.67 22.95 4.01
N LEU A 56 -17.91 23.37 3.75
CA LEU A 56 -18.19 24.48 2.83
C LEU A 56 -17.54 25.80 3.27
N ARG A 57 -17.42 26.03 4.57
CA ARG A 57 -16.81 27.26 5.11
C ARG A 57 -15.30 27.20 5.16
N THR A 58 -14.75 26.03 5.55
CA THR A 58 -13.29 25.81 5.65
C THR A 58 -12.65 25.48 4.32
N LYS A 59 -13.46 25.05 3.34
CA LYS A 59 -13.01 24.46 2.06
C LYS A 59 -12.18 23.18 2.25
N GLU A 60 -12.33 22.49 3.40
CA GLU A 60 -11.65 21.24 3.72
C GLU A 60 -12.72 20.17 4.01
N SER A 61 -12.55 18.99 3.43
CA SER A 61 -13.43 17.85 3.71
C SER A 61 -13.01 17.06 4.97
N LYS A 62 -11.75 17.25 5.40
CA LYS A 62 -11.08 16.42 6.40
C LYS A 62 -11.17 14.94 6.06
N THR A 63 -11.11 14.64 4.77
CA THR A 63 -11.22 13.30 4.23
C THR A 63 -10.18 13.12 3.15
N ILE A 64 -9.45 12.01 3.20
CA ILE A 64 -8.54 11.59 2.13
C ILE A 64 -9.06 10.31 1.46
N GLY A 65 -8.69 10.13 0.19
CA GLY A 65 -8.95 8.92 -0.55
C GLY A 65 -7.71 8.01 -0.56
N LEU A 66 -7.92 6.73 -0.32
CA LEU A 66 -6.90 5.71 -0.47
C LEU A 66 -7.37 4.67 -1.49
N ILE A 67 -6.64 4.53 -2.60
CA ILE A 67 -6.91 3.51 -3.62
C ILE A 67 -5.80 2.47 -3.56
N ILE A 68 -6.19 1.21 -3.34
CA ILE A 68 -5.29 0.06 -3.30
C ILE A 68 -5.78 -1.05 -4.23
N PRO A 69 -4.88 -1.90 -4.73
CA PRO A 69 -5.28 -3.03 -5.57
C PRO A 69 -6.19 -4.02 -4.84
N GLU A 70 -5.73 -4.56 -3.71
CA GLU A 70 -6.46 -5.58 -2.95
C GLU A 70 -6.19 -5.47 -1.44
N VAL A 71 -7.25 -5.48 -0.62
CA VAL A 71 -7.15 -5.43 0.85
C VAL A 71 -6.60 -6.74 1.43
N VAL A 72 -6.85 -7.88 0.78
CA VAL A 72 -6.49 -9.21 1.29
C VAL A 72 -4.99 -9.46 1.34
N HIS A 73 -4.20 -8.74 0.54
CA HIS A 73 -2.75 -8.85 0.61
C HIS A 73 -2.22 -8.19 1.89
N HIS A 74 -1.49 -8.98 2.68
CA HIS A 74 -0.93 -8.53 3.97
C HIS A 74 -0.12 -7.23 3.87
N PHE A 75 0.64 -7.06 2.79
CA PHE A 75 1.40 -5.84 2.53
C PHE A 75 0.49 -4.60 2.54
N PHE A 76 -0.62 -4.63 1.78
CA PHE A 76 -1.55 -3.49 1.75
C PHE A 76 -2.25 -3.28 3.10
N SER A 77 -2.53 -4.35 3.86
CA SER A 77 -3.10 -4.22 5.21
C SER A 77 -2.16 -3.42 6.14
N GLY A 78 -0.85 -3.65 6.06
CA GLY A 78 0.14 -2.88 6.81
C GLY A 78 0.16 -1.40 6.39
N VAL A 79 0.17 -1.12 5.09
CA VAL A 79 0.12 0.25 4.56
C VAL A 79 -1.15 0.98 5.00
N VAL A 80 -2.31 0.31 4.87
CA VAL A 80 -3.61 0.85 5.31
C VAL A 80 -3.58 1.23 6.78
N ASN A 81 -3.03 0.36 7.65
CA ASN A 81 -2.93 0.65 9.09
C ASN A 81 -2.06 1.90 9.34
N GLY A 82 -0.87 1.99 8.71
CA GLY A 82 -0.01 3.17 8.85
C GLY A 82 -0.70 4.47 8.40
N ILE A 83 -1.45 4.43 7.30
CA ILE A 83 -2.22 5.59 6.81
C ILE A 83 -3.35 5.95 7.78
N ILE A 84 -4.11 4.97 8.28
CA ILE A 84 -5.23 5.21 9.20
C ILE A 84 -4.74 5.83 10.49
N ASP A 85 -3.68 5.26 11.10
CA ASP A 85 -3.15 5.75 12.36
C ASP A 85 -2.67 7.20 12.26
N GLU A 86 -1.98 7.57 11.18
CA GLU A 86 -1.53 8.95 10.96
C GLU A 86 -2.68 9.89 10.58
N ALA A 87 -3.65 9.42 9.80
CA ALA A 87 -4.84 10.19 9.46
C ALA A 87 -5.66 10.52 10.70
N GLU A 88 -5.88 9.56 11.61
CA GLU A 88 -6.60 9.76 12.87
C GLU A 88 -5.92 10.81 13.76
N LYS A 89 -4.59 10.70 13.95
CA LYS A 89 -3.79 11.68 14.72
C LYS A 89 -3.95 13.11 14.20
N ASN A 90 -4.15 13.27 12.88
CA ASN A 90 -4.30 14.56 12.21
C ASN A 90 -5.75 14.96 11.95
N GLY A 91 -6.73 14.18 12.45
CA GLY A 91 -8.16 14.48 12.34
C GLY A 91 -8.73 14.31 10.94
N TYR A 92 -8.18 13.37 10.15
CA TYR A 92 -8.67 13.00 8.83
C TYR A 92 -9.41 11.67 8.84
N LEU A 93 -10.48 11.60 8.04
CA LEU A 93 -11.14 10.35 7.69
C LEU A 93 -10.50 9.76 6.43
N VAL A 94 -10.31 8.44 6.38
CA VAL A 94 -9.81 7.73 5.21
C VAL A 94 -10.94 6.98 4.52
N ILE A 95 -11.18 7.27 3.24
CA ILE A 95 -12.05 6.47 2.35
C ILE A 95 -11.16 5.48 1.62
N ILE A 96 -11.32 4.19 1.92
CA ILE A 96 -10.55 3.11 1.29
C ILE A 96 -11.36 2.54 0.14
N LEU A 97 -10.75 2.49 -1.05
CA LEU A 97 -11.32 1.93 -2.26
C LEU A 97 -10.37 0.86 -2.84
N GLN A 98 -10.95 -0.23 -3.32
CA GLN A 98 -10.19 -1.36 -3.86
C GLN A 98 -10.40 -1.46 -5.38
N SER A 99 -9.30 -1.39 -6.16
CA SER A 99 -9.37 -1.43 -7.63
C SER A 99 -9.48 -2.85 -8.21
N ASN A 100 -9.29 -3.89 -7.41
CA ASN A 100 -9.28 -5.30 -7.85
C ASN A 100 -8.35 -5.53 -9.04
N GLU A 101 -7.20 -4.87 -9.05
CA GLU A 101 -6.21 -4.90 -10.14
C GLU A 101 -6.77 -4.44 -11.51
N SER A 102 -7.95 -3.82 -11.56
CA SER A 102 -8.63 -3.35 -12.77
C SER A 102 -8.44 -1.86 -13.01
N LEU A 103 -7.90 -1.50 -14.18
CA LEU A 103 -7.76 -0.12 -14.62
C LEU A 103 -9.11 0.61 -14.73
N GLU A 104 -10.15 -0.08 -15.18
CA GLU A 104 -11.49 0.54 -15.32
C GLU A 104 -12.10 0.88 -13.96
N LEU A 105 -11.91 0.01 -12.96
CA LEU A 105 -12.38 0.29 -11.60
C LEU A 105 -11.55 1.39 -10.95
N GLU A 106 -10.24 1.38 -11.15
CA GLU A 106 -9.30 2.40 -10.70
C GLU A 106 -9.72 3.80 -11.19
N LYS A 107 -10.00 3.96 -12.48
CA LYS A 107 -10.52 5.21 -13.07
C LYS A 107 -11.83 5.68 -12.43
N LYS A 108 -12.78 4.76 -12.22
CA LYS A 108 -14.06 5.07 -11.57
C LYS A 108 -13.87 5.55 -10.13
N GLN A 109 -12.91 4.97 -9.42
CA GLN A 109 -12.61 5.34 -8.03
C GLN A 109 -11.95 6.71 -7.95
N VAL A 110 -11.00 7.01 -8.82
CA VAL A 110 -10.42 8.36 -8.93
C VAL A 110 -11.51 9.39 -9.19
N ALA A 111 -12.38 9.17 -10.19
CA ALA A 111 -13.48 10.07 -10.47
C ALA A 111 -14.45 10.23 -9.27
N LEU A 112 -14.70 9.15 -8.52
CA LEU A 112 -15.54 9.20 -7.31
C LEU A 112 -14.90 10.07 -6.23
N LEU A 113 -13.61 9.90 -5.93
CA LEU A 113 -12.90 10.69 -4.92
C LEU A 113 -12.85 12.18 -5.29
N ILE A 114 -12.58 12.48 -6.57
CA ILE A 114 -12.62 13.86 -7.09
C ILE A 114 -14.01 14.47 -6.88
N ASN A 115 -15.09 13.75 -7.21
CA ASN A 115 -16.46 14.20 -7.03
C ASN A 115 -16.85 14.36 -5.54
N LYS A 116 -16.27 13.57 -4.66
CA LYS A 116 -16.42 13.68 -3.20
C LYS A 116 -15.63 14.84 -2.60
N ARG A 117 -14.75 15.49 -3.40
CA ARG A 117 -13.90 16.60 -2.99
C ARG A 117 -13.04 16.24 -1.77
N VAL A 118 -12.36 15.09 -1.84
CA VAL A 118 -11.39 14.72 -0.83
C VAL A 118 -10.23 15.72 -0.84
N ASP A 119 -9.59 15.91 0.32
CA ASP A 119 -8.50 16.89 0.47
C ASP A 119 -7.18 16.40 -0.15
N GLY A 120 -7.06 15.07 -0.37
CA GLY A 120 -5.91 14.45 -1.00
C GLY A 120 -6.15 12.98 -1.33
N ILE A 121 -5.29 12.40 -2.16
CA ILE A 121 -5.38 11.01 -2.62
C ILE A 121 -4.03 10.32 -2.44
N ILE A 122 -4.06 9.12 -1.84
CA ILE A 122 -2.93 8.17 -1.81
C ILE A 122 -3.32 6.97 -2.66
N MET A 123 -2.39 6.48 -3.51
CA MET A 123 -2.74 5.44 -4.47
C MET A 123 -1.58 4.50 -4.78
N SER A 124 -1.88 3.20 -4.85
CA SER A 124 -1.05 2.19 -5.52
C SER A 124 -1.78 1.72 -6.78
N LEU A 125 -1.08 1.71 -7.92
CA LEU A 125 -1.68 1.40 -9.21
C LEU A 125 -2.11 -0.07 -9.32
N SER A 126 -3.10 -0.33 -10.16
CA SER A 126 -3.46 -1.70 -10.55
C SER A 126 -2.45 -2.30 -11.53
N ASN A 127 -2.42 -3.62 -11.62
CA ASN A 127 -1.56 -4.34 -12.58
C ASN A 127 -1.93 -4.05 -14.04
N GLU A 128 -3.19 -3.68 -14.32
CA GLU A 128 -3.67 -3.30 -15.65
C GLU A 128 -3.33 -1.86 -16.01
N SER A 129 -2.83 -1.04 -15.10
CA SER A 129 -2.52 0.37 -15.35
C SER A 129 -1.41 0.51 -16.38
N ASN A 130 -1.82 0.76 -17.60
CA ASN A 130 -0.95 0.95 -18.79
C ASN A 130 -1.00 2.37 -19.36
N ASN A 131 -1.78 3.26 -18.75
CA ASN A 131 -1.86 4.67 -19.07
C ASN A 131 -2.14 5.49 -17.80
N ASP A 132 -1.87 6.77 -17.83
CA ASP A 132 -1.90 7.71 -16.71
C ASP A 132 -3.02 8.77 -16.82
N VAL A 133 -4.00 8.57 -17.68
CA VAL A 133 -5.05 9.57 -17.94
C VAL A 133 -5.81 9.96 -16.69
N HIS A 134 -6.25 8.98 -15.90
CA HIS A 134 -6.98 9.22 -14.64
C HIS A 134 -6.11 9.86 -13.54
N ILE A 135 -4.79 9.63 -13.59
CA ILE A 135 -3.84 10.29 -12.69
C ILE A 135 -3.67 11.76 -13.10
N LYS A 136 -3.63 12.05 -14.39
CA LYS A 136 -3.62 13.42 -14.89
C LYS A 136 -4.84 14.20 -14.46
N ASP A 137 -6.02 13.56 -14.41
CA ASP A 137 -7.25 14.19 -13.89
C ASP A 137 -7.10 14.67 -12.43
N ILE A 138 -6.31 13.95 -11.59
CA ILE A 138 -6.00 14.37 -10.20
C ILE A 138 -5.13 15.62 -10.24
N LEU A 139 -4.06 15.60 -11.05
CA LEU A 139 -3.11 16.71 -11.15
C LEU A 139 -3.74 17.97 -11.76
N ASP A 140 -4.56 17.82 -12.82
CA ASP A 140 -5.25 18.92 -13.48
C ASP A 140 -6.26 19.62 -12.55
N LYS A 141 -6.69 18.94 -11.49
CA LYS A 141 -7.56 19.49 -10.44
C LYS A 141 -6.79 19.96 -9.22
N GLU A 142 -5.47 19.95 -9.29
CA GLU A 142 -4.57 20.38 -8.22
C GLU A 142 -4.87 19.68 -6.88
N ILE A 143 -5.29 18.40 -6.91
CA ILE A 143 -5.53 17.61 -5.70
C ILE A 143 -4.21 17.04 -5.23
N PRO A 144 -3.79 17.26 -3.97
CA PRO A 144 -2.61 16.65 -3.36
C PRO A 144 -2.58 15.14 -3.57
N PHE A 145 -1.44 14.62 -4.07
CA PHE A 145 -1.38 13.25 -4.57
C PHE A 145 -0.06 12.55 -4.29
N VAL A 146 -0.13 11.40 -3.63
CA VAL A 146 1.02 10.52 -3.34
C VAL A 146 0.79 9.13 -3.92
N GLN A 147 1.79 8.63 -4.62
CA GLN A 147 1.83 7.24 -5.08
C GLN A 147 2.71 6.38 -4.16
N PHE A 148 2.38 5.08 -4.03
CA PHE A 148 3.22 4.14 -3.31
C PHE A 148 3.23 2.76 -3.99
N ASP A 149 4.26 1.95 -3.72
CA ASP A 149 4.47 0.59 -4.24
C ASP A 149 4.44 0.54 -5.78
N LYS A 150 3.27 0.35 -6.39
CA LYS A 150 3.09 0.38 -7.85
C LYS A 150 2.84 1.81 -8.31
N ILE A 151 3.78 2.36 -9.05
CA ILE A 151 3.81 3.79 -9.40
C ILE A 151 3.91 4.04 -10.89
N ALA A 152 3.40 5.18 -11.34
CA ALA A 152 3.69 5.76 -12.65
C ALA A 152 4.94 6.65 -12.52
N LYS A 153 6.09 6.15 -12.96
CA LYS A 153 7.40 6.84 -12.76
C LYS A 153 7.44 8.27 -13.32
N LEU A 154 6.80 8.48 -14.48
CA LEU A 154 6.85 9.75 -15.21
C LEU A 154 5.87 10.81 -14.69
N ILE A 155 4.96 10.45 -13.80
CA ILE A 155 4.02 11.38 -13.20
C ILE A 155 4.72 12.22 -12.13
N PRO A 156 4.61 13.57 -12.18
CA PRO A 156 5.21 14.48 -11.20
C PRO A 156 4.36 14.48 -9.90
N SER A 157 4.54 13.51 -9.05
CA SER A 157 3.92 13.42 -7.72
C SER A 157 4.91 12.87 -6.72
N SER A 158 4.65 13.07 -5.44
CA SER A 158 5.41 12.39 -4.39
C SER A 158 5.21 10.88 -4.44
N LYS A 159 6.24 10.14 -4.07
CA LYS A 159 6.25 8.67 -4.14
C LYS A 159 6.88 8.07 -2.89
N VAL A 160 6.29 6.97 -2.40
CA VAL A 160 6.93 6.12 -1.38
C VAL A 160 7.15 4.74 -1.96
N ILE A 161 8.40 4.34 -2.05
CA ILE A 161 8.82 3.10 -2.71
C ILE A 161 9.86 2.36 -1.89
N ILE A 162 10.14 1.14 -2.27
CA ILE A 162 11.38 0.41 -1.94
C ILE A 162 12.25 0.32 -3.19
N ASN A 163 13.50 -0.06 -3.02
CA ASN A 163 14.35 -0.41 -4.16
C ASN A 163 14.16 -1.88 -4.52
N ASP A 164 13.07 -2.19 -5.25
CA ASP A 164 12.71 -3.56 -5.65
C ASP A 164 13.85 -4.28 -6.39
N ARG A 165 14.62 -3.55 -7.19
CA ARG A 165 15.74 -4.11 -7.94
C ARG A 165 16.86 -4.55 -7.02
N LYS A 166 17.24 -3.71 -6.08
CA LYS A 166 18.27 -4.05 -5.08
C LYS A 166 17.78 -5.16 -4.16
N ALA A 167 16.57 -5.09 -3.69
CA ALA A 167 15.96 -6.09 -2.81
C ALA A 167 15.91 -7.49 -3.47
N ALA A 168 15.49 -7.56 -4.74
CA ALA A 168 15.51 -8.81 -5.50
C ALA A 168 16.93 -9.31 -5.78
N GLN A 169 17.89 -8.40 -6.06
CA GLN A 169 19.29 -8.77 -6.22
C GLN A 169 19.84 -9.39 -4.93
N GLU A 170 19.53 -8.82 -3.77
CA GLU A 170 19.95 -9.35 -2.46
C GLU A 170 19.29 -10.71 -2.15
N ALA A 171 18.01 -10.89 -2.50
CA ALA A 171 17.31 -12.17 -2.34
C ALA A 171 17.94 -13.30 -3.18
N VAL A 172 18.26 -13.01 -4.43
CA VAL A 172 18.91 -13.99 -5.32
C VAL A 172 20.38 -14.21 -4.93
N GLN A 173 21.08 -13.17 -4.50
CA GLN A 173 22.42 -13.30 -3.93
C GLN A 173 22.41 -14.24 -2.72
N HIS A 174 21.42 -14.13 -1.85
CA HIS A 174 21.26 -15.03 -0.71
C HIS A 174 21.13 -16.51 -1.15
N LEU A 175 20.35 -16.82 -2.21
CA LEU A 175 20.27 -18.18 -2.75
C LEU A 175 21.65 -18.66 -3.26
N ILE A 176 22.39 -17.79 -3.95
CA ILE A 176 23.74 -18.10 -4.45
C ILE A 176 24.71 -18.37 -3.29
N ASP A 177 24.66 -17.54 -2.24
CA ASP A 177 25.49 -17.69 -1.04
C ASP A 177 25.17 -18.98 -0.27
N MET A 178 23.92 -19.47 -0.35
CA MET A 178 23.50 -20.78 0.17
C MET A 178 23.88 -21.96 -0.75
N GLY A 179 24.56 -21.70 -1.85
CA GLY A 179 25.13 -22.72 -2.76
C GLY A 179 24.24 -23.07 -3.94
N CYS A 180 23.14 -22.36 -4.18
CA CYS A 180 22.32 -22.56 -5.37
C CYS A 180 23.06 -22.13 -6.64
N LYS A 181 22.99 -22.95 -7.69
CA LYS A 181 23.71 -22.74 -8.96
C LYS A 181 22.76 -22.53 -10.14
N LYS A 182 21.56 -23.11 -10.06
CA LYS A 182 20.56 -23.02 -11.11
C LYS A 182 19.24 -22.47 -10.53
N ILE A 183 19.10 -21.15 -10.62
CA ILE A 183 18.04 -20.43 -9.92
C ILE A 183 16.95 -20.06 -10.91
N ALA A 184 15.71 -20.50 -10.62
CA ALA A 184 14.52 -20.07 -11.34
C ALA A 184 13.91 -18.81 -10.73
N HIS A 185 13.16 -18.08 -11.54
CA HIS A 185 12.37 -16.94 -11.08
C HIS A 185 10.90 -17.10 -11.45
N ILE A 186 10.04 -17.28 -10.45
CA ILE A 186 8.60 -17.14 -10.63
C ILE A 186 8.31 -15.64 -10.53
N ARG A 187 8.20 -14.98 -11.71
CA ARG A 187 8.05 -13.53 -11.81
C ARG A 187 6.58 -13.11 -11.79
N GLY A 188 6.33 -11.89 -11.40
CA GLY A 188 5.00 -11.27 -11.51
C GLY A 188 4.62 -10.92 -12.95
N LEU A 189 3.49 -10.23 -13.08
CA LEU A 189 3.00 -9.71 -14.36
C LEU A 189 4.04 -8.77 -15.01
N GLU A 190 3.94 -8.57 -16.32
CA GLU A 190 4.96 -7.85 -17.08
C GLU A 190 4.91 -6.34 -16.92
N ASN A 191 3.74 -5.76 -16.68
CA ASN A 191 3.52 -4.32 -16.65
C ASN A 191 3.90 -3.62 -15.33
N PRO A 192 3.62 -4.17 -14.12
CA PRO A 192 3.91 -3.47 -12.87
C PRO A 192 5.40 -3.18 -12.70
N GLN A 193 5.72 -1.95 -12.32
CA GLN A 193 7.09 -1.49 -12.21
C GLN A 193 7.90 -2.30 -11.19
N ASN A 194 7.31 -2.66 -10.04
CA ASN A 194 7.94 -3.50 -9.04
C ASN A 194 8.29 -4.90 -9.60
N SER A 195 7.41 -5.50 -10.41
CA SER A 195 7.69 -6.79 -11.08
C SER A 195 8.86 -6.69 -12.07
N ILE A 196 8.91 -5.60 -12.86
CA ILE A 196 10.01 -5.33 -13.79
C ILE A 196 11.32 -5.16 -13.01
N ASP A 197 11.32 -4.38 -11.95
CA ASP A 197 12.51 -4.10 -11.16
C ASP A 197 13.00 -5.35 -10.40
N ARG A 198 12.10 -6.19 -9.85
CA ARG A 198 12.48 -7.49 -9.24
C ARG A 198 13.10 -8.45 -10.27
N PHE A 199 12.52 -8.53 -11.46
CA PHE A 199 13.11 -9.33 -12.55
C PHE A 199 14.51 -8.83 -12.96
N MET A 200 14.69 -7.51 -13.03
CA MET A 200 16.02 -6.94 -13.30
C MET A 200 17.00 -7.23 -12.18
N GLY A 201 16.57 -7.17 -10.92
CA GLY A 201 17.39 -7.55 -9.77
C GLY A 201 17.85 -9.02 -9.82
N TYR A 202 16.95 -9.94 -10.18
CA TYR A 202 17.28 -11.35 -10.42
C TYR A 202 18.40 -11.50 -11.48
N LYS A 203 18.25 -10.85 -12.64
CA LYS A 203 19.27 -10.89 -13.70
C LYS A 203 20.60 -10.31 -13.24
N MET A 204 20.58 -9.19 -12.55
CA MET A 204 21.82 -8.56 -12.03
C MET A 204 22.55 -9.44 -11.03
N ALA A 205 21.84 -10.18 -10.19
CA ALA A 205 22.47 -11.12 -9.26
C ALA A 205 23.16 -12.27 -10.00
N LEU A 206 22.51 -12.85 -11.02
CA LEU A 206 23.11 -13.89 -11.84
C LEU A 206 24.37 -13.38 -12.56
N GLU A 207 24.28 -12.23 -13.23
CA GLU A 207 25.38 -11.61 -13.96
C GLU A 207 26.58 -11.33 -13.05
N LYS A 208 26.35 -10.74 -11.88
CA LYS A 208 27.39 -10.42 -10.89
C LYS A 208 28.16 -11.67 -10.44
N ASN A 209 27.51 -12.84 -10.43
CA ASN A 209 28.11 -14.10 -10.01
C ASN A 209 28.55 -15.00 -11.18
N GLY A 210 28.53 -14.50 -12.42
CA GLY A 210 28.93 -15.24 -13.60
C GLY A 210 28.01 -16.42 -13.96
N ILE A 211 26.74 -16.39 -13.48
CA ILE A 211 25.73 -17.39 -13.81
C ILE A 211 25.00 -16.94 -15.07
N PRO A 212 25.03 -17.72 -16.17
CA PRO A 212 24.32 -17.36 -17.40
C PRO A 212 22.82 -17.22 -17.17
N PHE A 213 22.24 -16.13 -17.69
CA PHE A 213 20.80 -15.98 -17.70
C PHE A 213 20.16 -16.95 -18.70
N ASP A 214 19.24 -17.77 -18.23
CA ASP A 214 18.45 -18.70 -19.06
C ASP A 214 16.97 -18.28 -19.00
N PRO A 215 16.39 -17.76 -20.09
CA PRO A 215 14.98 -17.35 -20.11
C PRO A 215 13.99 -18.52 -19.86
N SER A 216 14.40 -19.77 -20.07
CA SER A 216 13.58 -20.94 -19.80
C SER A 216 13.39 -21.24 -18.30
N LEU A 217 14.13 -20.54 -17.43
CA LEU A 217 14.00 -20.61 -15.96
C LEU A 217 13.11 -19.47 -15.41
N VAL A 218 12.46 -18.70 -16.28
CA VAL A 218 11.54 -17.62 -15.88
C VAL A 218 10.11 -18.04 -16.11
N TYR A 219 9.32 -18.05 -15.04
CA TYR A 219 7.93 -18.51 -15.01
C TYR A 219 7.02 -17.30 -14.72
N PRO A 220 6.39 -16.66 -15.75
CA PRO A 220 5.58 -15.47 -15.55
C PRO A 220 4.18 -15.84 -15.02
N CYS A 221 3.80 -15.29 -13.88
CA CYS A 221 2.46 -15.42 -13.32
C CYS A 221 1.43 -14.70 -14.22
N LYS A 222 0.26 -15.33 -14.37
CA LYS A 222 -0.94 -14.69 -14.94
C LYS A 222 -1.74 -13.97 -13.86
N ALA A 223 -1.67 -14.47 -12.63
CA ALA A 223 -2.25 -13.89 -11.44
C ALA A 223 -1.34 -14.19 -10.23
N ILE A 224 -1.36 -13.33 -9.22
CA ILE A 224 -0.56 -13.53 -8.00
C ILE A 224 -1.40 -14.31 -7.00
N THR A 225 -1.45 -15.63 -7.16
CA THR A 225 -2.27 -16.51 -6.34
C THR A 225 -1.49 -17.74 -5.82
N PHE A 226 -2.01 -18.37 -4.79
CA PHE A 226 -1.50 -19.63 -4.26
C PHE A 226 -1.50 -20.74 -5.33
N GLU A 227 -2.57 -20.84 -6.12
CA GLU A 227 -2.75 -21.86 -7.16
C GLU A 227 -1.69 -21.74 -8.26
N GLN A 228 -1.33 -20.51 -8.65
CA GLN A 228 -0.23 -20.31 -9.60
C GLN A 228 1.11 -20.81 -9.03
N GLY A 229 1.33 -20.67 -7.74
CA GLY A 229 2.50 -21.26 -7.06
C GLY A 229 2.52 -22.79 -7.17
N VAL A 230 1.40 -23.45 -6.93
CA VAL A 230 1.24 -24.90 -7.09
C VAL A 230 1.46 -25.34 -8.54
N GLU A 231 0.88 -24.62 -9.51
CA GLU A 231 1.04 -24.92 -10.94
C GLU A 231 2.52 -24.83 -11.38
N PHE A 232 3.22 -23.77 -10.99
CA PHE A 232 4.64 -23.63 -11.35
C PHE A 232 5.52 -24.64 -10.62
N ALA A 233 5.22 -25.01 -9.38
CA ALA A 233 5.94 -26.06 -8.69
C ALA A 233 5.85 -27.41 -9.44
N LYS A 234 4.66 -27.78 -9.92
CA LYS A 234 4.46 -28.95 -10.79
C LYS A 234 5.28 -28.84 -12.08
N GLN A 235 5.15 -27.72 -12.78
CA GLN A 235 5.86 -27.48 -14.03
C GLN A 235 7.38 -27.58 -13.86
N ILE A 236 7.94 -26.99 -12.80
CA ILE A 236 9.37 -27.02 -12.49
C ILE A 236 9.87 -28.46 -12.29
N LEU A 237 9.09 -29.29 -11.57
CA LEU A 237 9.44 -30.70 -11.37
C LEU A 237 9.31 -31.54 -12.65
N ASP A 238 8.24 -31.33 -13.43
CA ASP A 238 7.98 -32.07 -14.68
C ASP A 238 9.06 -31.74 -15.76
N GLU A 239 9.54 -30.49 -15.80
CA GLU A 239 10.58 -30.05 -16.73
C GLU A 239 11.98 -30.59 -16.39
N ASP A 240 12.22 -31.02 -15.18
CA ASP A 240 13.49 -31.61 -14.66
C ASP A 240 14.76 -30.90 -15.15
N LYS A 241 14.73 -29.57 -15.07
CA LYS A 241 15.85 -28.72 -15.51
C LYS A 241 17.00 -28.65 -14.51
N GLY A 242 16.93 -29.37 -13.40
CA GLY A 242 17.93 -29.35 -12.33
C GLY A 242 17.99 -28.02 -11.57
N ILE A 243 16.84 -27.37 -11.37
CA ILE A 243 16.70 -26.16 -10.57
C ILE A 243 16.96 -26.48 -9.11
N ASP A 244 17.81 -25.72 -8.44
CA ASP A 244 18.19 -25.91 -7.04
C ASP A 244 17.84 -24.68 -6.16
N GLY A 245 17.34 -23.60 -6.77
CA GLY A 245 16.86 -22.41 -6.07
C GLY A 245 15.72 -21.74 -6.82
N ILE A 246 14.76 -21.16 -6.10
CA ILE A 246 13.62 -20.43 -6.68
C ILE A 246 13.45 -19.09 -5.97
N PHE A 247 13.54 -18.00 -6.73
CA PHE A 247 13.12 -16.67 -6.29
C PHE A 247 11.67 -16.44 -6.75
N VAL A 248 10.77 -16.20 -5.80
CA VAL A 248 9.33 -16.05 -6.04
C VAL A 248 8.91 -14.61 -5.81
N ILE A 249 8.08 -14.09 -6.70
CA ILE A 249 7.63 -12.68 -6.71
C ILE A 249 6.95 -12.23 -5.40
N THR A 250 6.23 -13.13 -4.71
CA THR A 250 5.55 -12.87 -3.43
C THR A 250 5.51 -14.11 -2.56
N ASP A 251 5.33 -13.93 -1.24
CA ASP A 251 5.17 -15.03 -0.29
C ASP A 251 3.91 -15.88 -0.59
N LEU A 252 2.82 -15.28 -1.08
CA LEU A 252 1.60 -16.01 -1.40
C LEU A 252 1.85 -17.10 -2.46
N VAL A 253 2.56 -16.75 -3.53
CA VAL A 253 2.93 -17.70 -4.59
C VAL A 253 3.96 -18.72 -4.04
N ALA A 254 4.93 -18.26 -3.22
CA ALA A 254 5.93 -19.13 -2.61
C ALA A 254 5.32 -20.19 -1.68
N VAL A 255 4.27 -19.85 -0.95
CA VAL A 255 3.49 -20.80 -0.13
C VAL A 255 2.85 -21.89 -1.00
N GLY A 256 2.33 -21.52 -2.17
CA GLY A 256 1.82 -22.51 -3.15
C GLY A 256 2.90 -23.46 -3.64
N VAL A 257 4.11 -22.93 -3.91
CA VAL A 257 5.28 -23.75 -4.29
C VAL A 257 5.62 -24.73 -3.17
N LEU A 258 5.77 -24.24 -1.94
CA LEU A 258 6.11 -25.08 -0.77
C LEU A 258 5.05 -26.11 -0.46
N ALA A 259 3.77 -25.77 -0.61
CA ALA A 259 2.67 -26.70 -0.38
C ALA A 259 2.76 -27.92 -1.32
N HIS A 260 2.99 -27.66 -2.62
CA HIS A 260 3.15 -28.75 -3.58
C HIS A 260 4.42 -29.56 -3.33
N PHE A 261 5.56 -28.91 -3.05
CA PHE A 261 6.81 -29.64 -2.74
C PHE A 261 6.64 -30.55 -1.52
N ASN A 262 5.98 -30.08 -0.47
CA ASN A 262 5.66 -30.91 0.71
C ASN A 262 4.76 -32.11 0.34
N GLU A 263 3.74 -31.90 -0.51
CA GLU A 263 2.81 -32.95 -0.94
C GLU A 263 3.54 -34.08 -1.68
N VAL A 264 4.51 -33.76 -2.53
CA VAL A 264 5.24 -34.74 -3.36
C VAL A 264 6.58 -35.18 -2.76
N GLY A 265 6.92 -34.70 -1.57
CA GLY A 265 8.12 -35.14 -0.82
C GLY A 265 9.44 -34.52 -1.27
N VAL A 266 9.44 -33.39 -1.99
CA VAL A 266 10.63 -32.61 -2.31
C VAL A 266 11.15 -31.95 -1.03
N LYS A 267 12.44 -32.13 -0.75
CA LYS A 267 13.05 -31.57 0.46
C LYS A 267 13.46 -30.13 0.22
N VAL A 268 12.91 -29.23 1.03
CA VAL A 268 13.28 -27.81 1.06
C VAL A 268 13.96 -27.53 2.39
N PRO A 269 15.22 -27.07 2.41
CA PRO A 269 16.00 -26.51 1.29
C PRO A 269 16.95 -27.46 0.56
N GLU A 270 17.03 -28.75 0.95
CA GLU A 270 18.10 -29.66 0.53
C GLU A 270 18.09 -29.90 -0.99
N ASP A 271 16.92 -30.22 -1.57
CA ASP A 271 16.78 -30.43 -3.02
C ASP A 271 16.62 -29.07 -3.73
N ILE A 272 15.69 -28.22 -3.27
CA ILE A 272 15.39 -26.93 -3.87
C ILE A 272 15.19 -25.89 -2.75
N SER A 273 15.96 -24.79 -2.77
CA SER A 273 15.77 -23.65 -1.89
C SER A 273 14.71 -22.70 -2.44
N VAL A 274 13.86 -22.13 -1.57
CA VAL A 274 12.80 -21.21 -1.98
C VAL A 274 12.88 -19.92 -1.16
N ILE A 275 12.86 -18.76 -1.84
CA ILE A 275 12.76 -17.45 -1.22
C ILE A 275 11.60 -16.66 -1.82
N GLY A 276 10.75 -16.09 -0.95
CA GLY A 276 9.62 -15.23 -1.31
C GLY A 276 9.95 -13.74 -1.21
N PHE A 277 8.87 -12.93 -1.10
CA PHE A 277 8.94 -11.48 -0.98
C PHE A 277 7.71 -10.95 -0.24
N SER A 278 7.87 -10.05 0.72
CA SER A 278 6.91 -9.28 1.53
C SER A 278 6.88 -9.62 3.02
N ASN A 279 7.55 -10.66 3.48
CA ASN A 279 7.59 -11.12 4.88
C ASN A 279 6.19 -11.26 5.51
N TRP A 280 5.25 -11.86 4.79
CA TRP A 280 3.92 -12.11 5.29
C TRP A 280 3.94 -13.08 6.48
N LEU A 281 3.02 -12.91 7.44
CA LEU A 281 2.91 -13.75 8.64
C LEU A 281 2.97 -15.26 8.32
N VAL A 282 2.35 -15.69 7.22
CA VAL A 282 2.36 -17.09 6.77
C VAL A 282 3.78 -17.63 6.59
N SER A 283 4.75 -16.79 6.19
CA SER A 283 6.15 -17.20 6.01
C SER A 283 6.82 -17.68 7.29
N GLN A 284 6.25 -17.30 8.45
CA GLN A 284 6.78 -17.65 9.78
C GLN A 284 6.13 -18.91 10.38
N VAL A 285 4.95 -19.31 9.88
CA VAL A 285 4.14 -20.38 10.49
C VAL A 285 4.04 -21.66 9.64
N ILE A 286 4.40 -21.57 8.34
CA ILE A 286 4.48 -22.75 7.45
C ILE A 286 5.74 -23.58 7.73
N THR A 287 5.75 -24.80 7.24
CA THR A 287 6.92 -25.71 7.34
C THR A 287 7.34 -26.13 5.93
N PRO A 288 8.61 -25.93 5.54
CA PRO A 288 9.62 -25.16 6.28
C PRO A 288 9.27 -23.66 6.31
N LYS A 289 9.73 -22.93 7.33
CA LYS A 289 9.55 -21.46 7.40
C LYS A 289 10.19 -20.80 6.20
N LEU A 290 9.43 -19.94 5.52
CA LEU A 290 9.83 -19.32 4.27
C LEU A 290 10.80 -18.15 4.49
N SER A 291 11.98 -18.22 3.86
CA SER A 291 12.87 -17.08 3.67
C SER A 291 12.22 -16.08 2.72
N THR A 292 12.40 -14.80 2.99
CA THR A 292 11.67 -13.75 2.26
C THR A 292 12.39 -12.42 2.34
N VAL A 293 11.95 -11.45 1.55
CA VAL A 293 12.35 -10.04 1.69
C VAL A 293 11.31 -9.30 2.50
N GLU A 294 11.73 -8.60 3.55
CA GLU A 294 10.86 -7.73 4.31
C GLU A 294 10.62 -6.40 3.61
N GLN A 295 9.35 -6.05 3.48
CA GLN A 295 8.91 -4.73 3.04
C GLN A 295 8.31 -3.98 4.24
N PRO A 296 8.78 -2.76 4.56
CA PRO A 296 8.28 -1.99 5.69
C PRO A 296 6.90 -1.37 5.38
N SER A 297 5.86 -2.21 5.35
CA SER A 297 4.52 -1.83 4.88
C SER A 297 3.86 -0.77 5.76
N TYR A 298 3.96 -0.88 7.08
CA TYR A 298 3.41 0.10 8.01
C TYR A 298 4.10 1.46 7.85
N GLU A 299 5.43 1.47 7.81
CA GLU A 299 6.24 2.68 7.62
C GLU A 299 5.99 3.32 6.25
N MET A 300 5.67 2.51 5.23
CA MET A 300 5.26 3.01 3.91
C MET A 300 3.94 3.77 4.00
N GLY A 301 2.98 3.27 4.77
CA GLY A 301 1.72 3.96 5.03
C GLY A 301 1.91 5.28 5.76
N VAL A 302 2.72 5.28 6.82
CA VAL A 302 3.09 6.49 7.58
C VAL A 302 3.73 7.53 6.65
N ALA A 303 4.77 7.15 5.92
CA ALA A 303 5.48 8.06 5.02
C ALA A 303 4.59 8.59 3.89
N ALA A 304 3.65 7.78 3.38
CA ALA A 304 2.72 8.21 2.34
C ALA A 304 1.74 9.26 2.86
N PHE A 305 1.21 9.07 4.09
CA PHE A 305 0.34 10.06 4.70
C PHE A 305 1.10 11.36 5.05
N ASP A 306 2.30 11.25 5.61
CA ASP A 306 3.12 12.44 5.95
C ASP A 306 3.42 13.30 4.73
N LEU A 307 3.79 12.68 3.59
CA LEU A 307 4.00 13.38 2.33
C LEU A 307 2.72 14.06 1.84
N LEU A 308 1.58 13.35 1.93
CA LEU A 308 0.30 13.91 1.54
C LEU A 308 -0.11 15.09 2.43
N LEU A 309 0.07 14.96 3.74
CA LEU A 309 -0.23 16.03 4.71
C LEU A 309 0.61 17.28 4.43
N GLU A 310 1.90 17.11 4.18
CA GLU A 310 2.79 18.22 3.83
C GLU A 310 2.34 18.93 2.55
N GLU A 311 1.98 18.17 1.50
CA GLU A 311 1.47 18.72 0.24
C GLU A 311 0.13 19.45 0.45
N MET A 312 -0.80 18.87 1.23
CA MET A 312 -2.08 19.52 1.58
C MET A 312 -1.87 20.84 2.35
N ILE A 313 -0.90 20.88 3.27
CA ILE A 313 -0.57 22.11 4.01
C ILE A 313 0.00 23.18 3.06
N CYS A 314 0.96 22.83 2.21
CA CYS A 314 1.52 23.74 1.22
C CYS A 314 0.45 24.29 0.28
N HIS A 315 -0.42 23.41 -0.24
CA HIS A 315 -1.54 23.80 -1.11
C HIS A 315 -2.49 24.80 -0.42
N LYS A 316 -2.85 24.54 0.85
CA LYS A 316 -3.69 25.43 1.64
C LYS A 316 -3.05 26.80 1.90
N GLU A 317 -1.75 26.81 2.16
CA GLU A 317 -0.98 28.04 2.42
C GLU A 317 -0.54 28.76 1.14
N GLN A 318 -0.93 28.24 -0.03
CA GLN A 318 -0.51 28.72 -1.36
C GLN A 318 1.01 28.80 -1.52
N LYS A 319 1.71 27.84 -0.91
CA LYS A 319 3.16 27.66 -1.02
C LYS A 319 3.50 26.66 -2.12
N GLU A 320 4.64 26.85 -2.75
CA GLU A 320 5.17 25.87 -3.70
C GLU A 320 5.52 24.56 -2.96
N PHE A 321 5.07 23.44 -3.52
CA PHE A 321 5.41 22.10 -3.06
C PHE A 321 6.22 21.38 -4.15
N VAL A 322 7.36 20.81 -3.77
CA VAL A 322 8.19 20.04 -4.69
C VAL A 322 8.01 18.57 -4.39
N PRO A 323 7.38 17.80 -5.31
CA PRO A 323 7.22 16.38 -5.14
C PRO A 323 8.56 15.65 -4.97
N ARG A 324 8.62 14.68 -4.06
CA ARG A 324 9.83 13.90 -3.80
C ARG A 324 9.54 12.42 -3.66
N THR A 325 10.59 11.61 -3.84
CA THR A 325 10.53 10.17 -3.61
C THR A 325 11.19 9.84 -2.28
N VAL A 326 10.46 9.10 -1.44
CA VAL A 326 10.97 8.47 -0.22
C VAL A 326 11.20 7.00 -0.53
N GLU A 327 12.46 6.54 -0.44
CA GLU A 327 12.86 5.14 -0.60
C GLU A 327 13.08 4.53 0.78
N LEU A 328 12.31 3.48 1.09
CA LEU A 328 12.41 2.74 2.34
C LEU A 328 13.36 1.56 2.20
N GLY A 329 14.02 1.20 3.30
CA GLY A 329 14.93 0.06 3.34
C GLY A 329 14.20 -1.28 3.33
N THR A 330 14.85 -2.30 2.78
CA THR A 330 14.40 -3.70 2.80
C THR A 330 15.46 -4.59 3.43
N ALA A 331 15.08 -5.79 3.87
CA ALA A 331 16.01 -6.77 4.43
C ALA A 331 15.65 -8.19 3.97
N VAL A 332 16.65 -9.01 3.68
CA VAL A 332 16.46 -10.46 3.49
C VAL A 332 16.34 -11.12 4.85
N ILE A 333 15.22 -11.80 5.08
CA ILE A 333 14.95 -12.60 6.28
C ILE A 333 15.18 -14.08 5.95
N ALA A 334 16.35 -14.57 6.30
CA ALA A 334 16.72 -15.98 6.10
C ALA A 334 15.98 -16.89 7.10
N ARG A 335 15.36 -17.96 6.59
CA ARG A 335 14.67 -18.99 7.36
C ARG A 335 14.97 -20.39 6.80
N GLU A 336 14.22 -21.37 7.28
CA GLU A 336 14.44 -22.79 6.98
C GLU A 336 14.42 -23.13 5.49
N SER A 337 13.61 -22.43 4.67
CA SER A 337 13.47 -22.74 3.23
C SER A 337 14.72 -22.44 2.37
N THR A 338 15.75 -21.81 2.93
CA THR A 338 17.03 -21.56 2.24
C THR A 338 18.25 -21.94 3.07
N LEU A 339 18.11 -22.14 4.37
CA LEU A 339 19.24 -22.47 5.26
C LEU A 339 19.61 -23.94 5.13
N ARG A 340 20.46 -24.25 4.16
CA ARG A 340 21.04 -25.59 3.98
C ARG A 340 22.00 -25.90 5.14
N ASN A 341 21.78 -27.04 5.81
CA ASN A 341 22.77 -27.55 6.74
C ASN A 341 24.06 -27.87 5.95
N LYS A 342 25.16 -27.22 6.33
CA LYS A 342 26.49 -27.44 5.74
C LYS A 342 27.03 -28.76 6.16
#